data_5e3763696c156bbb5ecad1cbaa7a7b37
#
_entry.id   5e3763696c156bbb5ecad1cbaa7a7b37
#
_cell.length_a   1.000
_cell.length_b   1.000
_cell.length_c   1.000
_cell.angle_alpha   90.00
_cell.angle_beta   90.00
_cell.angle_gamma   90.00
#
_symmetry.space_group_name_H-M   'P 1'
#
loop_
_entity.id
_entity.type
_entity.pdbx_description
1 polymer ?
#
loop_
_entity_poly.entity_id
_entity_poly.type
_entity_poly.pdbx_seq_one_letter_code
_entity_poly.pdbx_strand_id
1 'polypeptide(L)'
;MDLKEKERLVFELYDKYERLVEPFKAQAVCEKGCASCCIDVGTVGATTLEALLILEHLQGWGQSARLEINRSLQGNRNDKVNSVLVRCAFLDEEQSCRIYSVRPFSCRRLYSLRKCDGQGAVVHRQAVLLGQRIEKELQNLDPGGCSGHLSFILHLLEKEPFRRSYLKGSWKVDDFWDIVKRYGLAVHKVGK
;
A
#
# COMPACT_ATOMS: atom_id res chain seq x y z
N MET A 1 -15.61 11.94 11.77
CA MET A 1 -15.50 11.82 10.30
C MET A 1 -15.84 10.38 9.95
N ASP A 2 -16.78 10.17 9.06
CA ASP A 2 -17.16 8.83 8.63
C ASP A 2 -16.13 8.21 7.65
N LEU A 3 -16.29 6.92 7.34
CA LEU A 3 -15.33 6.19 6.51
C LEU A 3 -15.28 6.74 5.07
N LYS A 4 -16.44 7.02 4.47
CA LYS A 4 -16.51 7.54 3.09
C LYS A 4 -15.85 8.90 2.95
N GLU A 5 -15.98 9.73 3.96
CA GLU A 5 -15.30 11.03 3.99
C GLU A 5 -13.78 10.86 4.09
N LYS A 6 -13.30 9.91 4.91
CA LYS A 6 -11.88 9.56 4.99
C LYS A 6 -11.36 9.06 3.64
N GLU A 7 -12.09 8.18 2.98
CA GLU A 7 -11.75 7.63 1.66
C GLU A 7 -11.64 8.73 0.60
N ARG A 8 -12.57 9.67 0.57
CA ARG A 8 -12.52 10.85 -0.31
C ARG A 8 -11.24 11.66 -0.07
N LEU A 9 -10.91 11.92 1.18
CA LEU A 9 -9.72 12.67 1.56
C LEU A 9 -8.42 11.96 1.20
N VAL A 10 -8.39 10.62 1.20
CA VAL A 10 -7.23 9.86 0.69
C VAL A 10 -6.97 10.20 -0.77
N PHE A 11 -8.01 10.17 -1.63
CA PHE A 11 -7.83 10.51 -3.05
C PHE A 11 -7.46 11.98 -3.25
N GLU A 12 -8.00 12.90 -2.45
CA GLU A 12 -7.59 14.31 -2.49
C GLU A 12 -6.11 14.51 -2.14
N LEU A 13 -5.60 13.75 -1.17
CA LEU A 13 -4.18 13.75 -0.84
C LEU A 13 -3.31 13.15 -1.97
N TYR A 14 -3.80 12.11 -2.65
CA TYR A 14 -3.13 11.58 -3.82
C TYR A 14 -3.04 12.62 -4.94
N ASP A 15 -4.15 13.28 -5.26
CA ASP A 15 -4.20 14.33 -6.27
C ASP A 15 -3.36 15.56 -5.89
N LYS A 16 -3.35 15.92 -4.61
CA LYS A 16 -2.48 16.96 -4.07
C LYS A 16 -1.00 16.62 -4.31
N TYR A 17 -0.61 15.38 -4.02
CA TYR A 17 0.76 14.93 -4.26
C TYR A 17 1.12 14.98 -5.74
N GLU A 18 0.28 14.40 -6.63
CA GLU A 18 0.55 14.38 -8.07
C GLU A 18 0.74 15.79 -8.64
N ARG A 19 -0.08 16.76 -8.23
CA ARG A 19 0.09 18.17 -8.63
C ARG A 19 1.39 18.79 -8.12
N LEU A 20 1.75 18.51 -6.86
CA LEU A 20 2.95 19.09 -6.25
C LEU A 20 4.25 18.52 -6.81
N VAL A 21 4.25 17.26 -7.25
CA VAL A 21 5.46 16.60 -7.78
C VAL A 21 5.61 16.70 -9.28
N GLU A 22 4.62 17.17 -9.98
CA GLU A 22 4.62 17.27 -11.44
C GLU A 22 5.89 17.91 -12.00
N PRO A 23 6.39 19.08 -11.49
CA PRO A 23 7.63 19.68 -11.98
C PRO A 23 8.87 18.82 -11.79
N PHE A 24 8.88 17.97 -10.76
CA PHE A 24 9.99 17.08 -10.42
C PHE A 24 9.92 15.74 -11.14
N LYS A 25 8.75 15.40 -11.69
CA LYS A 25 8.45 14.15 -12.37
C LYS A 25 8.53 14.28 -13.90
N ALA A 26 8.59 15.49 -14.43
CA ALA A 26 8.57 15.76 -15.88
C ALA A 26 9.64 15.02 -16.68
N GLN A 27 10.78 14.67 -16.05
CA GLN A 27 11.87 13.91 -16.67
C GLN A 27 11.86 12.42 -16.29
N ALA A 28 10.77 11.92 -15.71
CA ALA A 28 10.68 10.51 -15.36
C ALA A 28 10.71 9.62 -16.60
N VAL A 29 11.50 8.56 -16.54
CA VAL A 29 11.67 7.59 -17.62
C VAL A 29 10.76 6.37 -17.50
N CYS A 30 9.83 6.38 -16.53
CA CYS A 30 8.89 5.29 -16.34
C CYS A 30 7.83 5.28 -17.44
N GLU A 31 7.67 4.14 -18.09
CA GLU A 31 6.71 3.90 -19.17
C GLU A 31 5.69 2.83 -18.74
N LYS A 32 4.59 2.73 -19.46
CA LYS A 32 3.63 1.63 -19.28
C LYS A 32 4.33 0.29 -19.53
N GLY A 33 4.19 -0.65 -18.60
CA GLY A 33 4.88 -1.94 -18.62
C GLY A 33 6.24 -1.92 -17.90
N CYS A 34 6.73 -0.76 -17.44
CA CYS A 34 7.87 -0.73 -16.53
C CYS A 34 7.43 -1.21 -15.14
N ALA A 35 7.94 -2.38 -14.73
CA ALA A 35 7.58 -3.02 -13.48
C ALA A 35 8.73 -3.13 -12.47
N SER A 36 9.87 -2.46 -12.70
CA SER A 36 11.06 -2.60 -11.86
C SER A 36 10.75 -2.40 -10.37
N CYS A 37 9.96 -1.37 -10.03
CA CYS A 37 9.53 -1.11 -8.64
C CYS A 37 8.48 -2.09 -8.10
N CYS A 38 8.02 -3.06 -8.91
CA CYS A 38 7.07 -4.11 -8.52
C CYS A 38 7.70 -5.50 -8.54
N ILE A 39 8.84 -5.68 -9.22
CA ILE A 39 9.57 -6.95 -9.31
C ILE A 39 10.47 -7.11 -8.08
N ASP A 40 11.30 -6.12 -7.81
CA ASP A 40 12.25 -6.13 -6.70
C ASP A 40 11.84 -5.07 -5.65
N VAL A 41 10.67 -5.27 -5.05
CA VAL A 41 10.14 -4.32 -4.09
C VAL A 41 10.50 -4.71 -2.66
N GLY A 42 11.11 -3.77 -1.95
CA GLY A 42 11.42 -3.96 -0.54
C GLY A 42 10.16 -3.95 0.31
N THR A 43 9.44 -2.85 0.32
CA THR A 43 8.19 -2.73 1.08
C THR A 43 7.20 -1.83 0.34
N VAL A 44 6.09 -2.40 -0.06
CA VAL A 44 4.90 -1.64 -0.45
C VAL A 44 4.11 -1.37 0.81
N GLY A 45 4.27 -0.17 1.36
CA GLY A 45 3.53 0.24 2.54
C GLY A 45 2.09 0.64 2.19
N ALA A 46 1.16 0.31 3.07
CA ALA A 46 -0.22 0.81 3.02
C ALA A 46 -0.72 1.09 4.43
N THR A 47 -1.57 2.10 4.58
CA THR A 47 -2.37 2.31 5.78
C THR A 47 -3.58 1.38 5.78
N THR A 48 -4.21 1.20 6.93
CA THR A 48 -5.47 0.43 7.04
C THR A 48 -6.54 1.02 6.12
N LEU A 49 -6.61 2.35 6.03
CA LEU A 49 -7.59 3.04 5.20
C LEU A 49 -7.36 2.80 3.70
N GLU A 50 -6.11 2.87 3.23
CA GLU A 50 -5.75 2.52 1.85
C GLU A 50 -6.04 1.06 1.53
N ALA A 51 -5.78 0.17 2.48
CA ALA A 51 -6.08 -1.25 2.31
C ALA A 51 -7.59 -1.53 2.24
N LEU A 52 -8.44 -0.76 2.94
CA LEU A 52 -9.89 -0.84 2.79
C LEU A 52 -10.34 -0.46 1.38
N LEU A 53 -9.81 0.64 0.81
CA LEU A 53 -10.09 1.03 -0.58
C LEU A 53 -9.72 -0.07 -1.57
N ILE A 54 -8.59 -0.74 -1.34
CA ILE A 54 -8.17 -1.87 -2.17
C ILE A 54 -9.13 -3.05 -2.00
N LEU A 55 -9.54 -3.40 -0.77
CA LEU A 55 -10.50 -4.49 -0.53
C LEU A 55 -11.85 -4.20 -1.17
N GLU A 56 -12.34 -2.96 -1.11
CA GLU A 56 -13.58 -2.55 -1.78
C GLU A 56 -13.46 -2.71 -3.30
N HIS A 57 -12.35 -2.27 -3.88
CA HIS A 57 -12.07 -2.48 -5.30
C HIS A 57 -12.05 -3.97 -5.68
N LEU A 58 -11.44 -4.82 -4.85
CA LEU A 58 -11.38 -6.26 -5.08
C LEU A 58 -12.77 -6.93 -4.96
N GLN A 59 -13.72 -6.37 -4.20
CA GLN A 59 -15.09 -6.89 -4.13
C GLN A 59 -15.81 -6.83 -5.49
N GLY A 60 -15.47 -5.86 -6.33
CA GLY A 60 -15.97 -5.77 -7.71
C GLY A 60 -15.41 -6.83 -8.67
N TRP A 61 -14.41 -7.61 -8.26
CA TRP A 61 -13.82 -8.64 -9.10
C TRP A 61 -14.64 -9.93 -9.08
N GLY A 62 -14.59 -10.68 -10.20
CA GLY A 62 -15.20 -12.02 -10.27
C GLY A 62 -14.54 -12.99 -9.26
N GLN A 63 -15.27 -14.03 -8.88
CA GLN A 63 -14.84 -15.01 -7.87
C GLN A 63 -13.48 -15.64 -8.19
N SER A 64 -13.24 -16.02 -9.44
CA SER A 64 -11.96 -16.62 -9.86
C SER A 64 -10.78 -15.68 -9.65
N ALA A 65 -10.92 -14.41 -10.07
CA ALA A 65 -9.88 -13.39 -9.90
C ALA A 65 -9.59 -13.09 -8.41
N ARG A 66 -10.63 -13.11 -7.57
CA ARG A 66 -10.45 -12.97 -6.11
C ARG A 66 -9.72 -14.15 -5.49
N LEU A 67 -9.99 -15.37 -5.91
CA LEU A 67 -9.27 -16.55 -5.44
C LEU A 67 -7.80 -16.53 -5.87
N GLU A 68 -7.54 -16.12 -7.08
CA GLU A 68 -6.18 -15.98 -7.62
C GLU A 68 -5.38 -14.94 -6.82
N ILE A 69 -5.92 -13.74 -6.65
CA ILE A 69 -5.20 -12.69 -5.92
C ILE A 69 -4.97 -13.04 -4.45
N ASN A 70 -5.89 -13.76 -3.81
CA ASN A 70 -5.71 -14.23 -2.45
C ASN A 70 -4.55 -15.22 -2.33
N ARG A 71 -4.36 -16.12 -3.32
CA ARG A 71 -3.19 -17.01 -3.38
C ARG A 71 -1.90 -16.22 -3.57
N SER A 72 -1.90 -15.25 -4.48
CA SER A 72 -0.74 -14.37 -4.73
C SER A 72 -0.37 -13.57 -3.49
N LEU A 73 -1.35 -13.01 -2.76
CA LEU A 73 -1.12 -12.31 -1.50
C LEU A 73 -0.58 -13.23 -0.41
N GLN A 74 -1.06 -14.46 -0.32
CA GLN A 74 -0.54 -15.45 0.62
C GLN A 74 0.92 -15.83 0.30
N GLY A 75 1.22 -16.12 -0.96
CA GLY A 75 2.59 -16.37 -1.42
C GLY A 75 3.51 -15.20 -1.11
N ASN A 76 3.11 -13.98 -1.46
CA ASN A 76 3.87 -12.76 -1.19
C ASN A 76 4.17 -12.56 0.31
N ARG A 77 3.23 -12.87 1.22
CA ARG A 77 3.49 -12.83 2.67
C ARG A 77 4.53 -13.85 3.09
N ASN A 78 4.43 -15.08 2.59
CA ASN A 78 5.37 -16.14 2.90
C ASN A 78 6.79 -15.79 2.43
N ASP A 79 6.90 -15.29 1.21
CA ASP A 79 8.18 -14.85 0.65
C ASP A 79 8.76 -13.68 1.44
N LYS A 80 7.91 -12.71 1.83
CA LYS A 80 8.32 -11.51 2.57
C LYS A 80 8.86 -11.80 3.96
N VAL A 81 8.44 -12.86 4.60
CA VAL A 81 9.02 -13.30 5.90
C VAL A 81 10.49 -13.71 5.74
N ASN A 82 10.85 -14.27 4.57
CA ASN A 82 12.16 -14.86 4.31
C ASN A 82 13.04 -14.00 3.38
N SER A 83 12.49 -12.96 2.76
CA SER A 83 13.21 -12.12 1.79
C SER A 83 12.95 -10.63 2.00
N VAL A 84 13.99 -9.83 1.84
CA VAL A 84 13.85 -8.36 1.86
C VAL A 84 13.13 -7.86 0.62
N LEU A 85 13.45 -8.42 -0.55
CA LEU A 85 12.84 -8.07 -1.83
C LEU A 85 11.90 -9.18 -2.28
N VAL A 86 10.69 -8.83 -2.65
CA VAL A 86 9.68 -9.78 -3.15
C VAL A 86 8.88 -9.14 -4.28
N ARG A 87 8.47 -9.95 -5.24
CA ARG A 87 7.56 -9.51 -6.31
C ARG A 87 6.22 -9.07 -5.73
N CYS A 88 5.69 -7.96 -6.21
CA CYS A 88 4.36 -7.48 -5.80
C CYS A 88 3.27 -8.48 -6.19
N ALA A 89 2.37 -8.80 -5.25
CA ALA A 89 1.28 -9.74 -5.47
C ALA A 89 0.26 -9.26 -6.54
N PHE A 90 0.20 -7.95 -6.79
CA PHE A 90 -0.71 -7.35 -7.77
C PHE A 90 -0.08 -7.12 -9.15
N LEU A 91 1.14 -7.56 -9.36
CA LEU A 91 1.78 -7.51 -10.68
C LEU A 91 1.37 -8.76 -11.48
N ASP A 92 0.71 -8.55 -12.62
CA ASP A 92 0.30 -9.63 -13.52
C ASP A 92 1.45 -10.13 -14.41
N GLU A 93 1.15 -11.07 -15.29
CA GLU A 93 2.11 -11.65 -16.24
C GLU A 93 2.53 -10.65 -17.32
N GLU A 94 1.68 -9.67 -17.63
CA GLU A 94 1.93 -8.60 -18.60
C GLU A 94 2.70 -7.42 -17.98
N GLN A 95 3.22 -7.59 -16.76
CA GLN A 95 3.91 -6.56 -15.97
C GLN A 95 3.06 -5.31 -15.72
N SER A 96 1.76 -5.50 -15.57
CA SER A 96 0.80 -4.45 -15.26
C SER A 96 0.27 -4.59 -13.82
N CYS A 97 0.00 -3.45 -13.19
CA CYS A 97 -0.55 -3.43 -11.84
C CYS A 97 -2.08 -3.60 -11.88
N ARG A 98 -2.58 -4.71 -11.35
CA ARG A 98 -4.03 -5.04 -11.32
C ARG A 98 -4.87 -4.08 -10.48
N ILE A 99 -4.25 -3.34 -9.57
CA ILE A 99 -4.91 -2.32 -8.71
C ILE A 99 -4.41 -0.91 -8.98
N TYR A 100 -3.98 -0.60 -10.21
CA TYR A 100 -3.31 0.67 -10.54
C TYR A 100 -4.11 1.90 -10.09
N SER A 101 -5.43 1.91 -10.24
CA SER A 101 -6.32 3.02 -9.86
C SER A 101 -6.38 3.26 -8.35
N VAL A 102 -6.30 2.18 -7.57
CA VAL A 102 -6.37 2.19 -6.10
C VAL A 102 -5.05 1.82 -5.42
N ARG A 103 -3.93 1.85 -6.17
CA ARG A 103 -2.61 1.56 -5.62
C ARG A 103 -2.30 2.49 -4.44
N PRO A 104 -1.64 2.00 -3.38
CA PRO A 104 -1.35 2.79 -2.20
C PRO A 104 -0.36 3.92 -2.51
N PHE A 105 -0.30 4.91 -1.63
CA PHE A 105 0.56 6.08 -1.77
C PHE A 105 2.04 5.72 -1.93
N SER A 106 2.51 4.70 -1.23
CA SER A 106 3.88 4.21 -1.38
C SER A 106 4.25 3.84 -2.83
N CYS A 107 3.28 3.35 -3.62
CA CYS A 107 3.47 3.09 -5.05
C CYS A 107 3.36 4.36 -5.89
N ARG A 108 2.47 5.30 -5.52
CA ARG A 108 2.25 6.56 -6.27
C ARG A 108 3.46 7.48 -6.24
N ARG A 109 4.21 7.48 -5.14
CA ARG A 109 5.43 8.28 -4.98
C ARG A 109 6.66 7.71 -5.67
N LEU A 110 6.57 6.47 -6.20
CA LEU A 110 7.67 5.84 -6.93
C LEU A 110 7.62 6.20 -8.42
N TYR A 111 8.68 6.82 -8.88
CA TYR A 111 9.03 7.05 -10.27
C TYR A 111 10.54 7.11 -10.37
N SER A 112 11.11 7.06 -11.56
CA SER A 112 12.57 7.14 -11.69
C SER A 112 12.96 8.15 -12.77
N LEU A 113 13.96 8.96 -12.45
CA LEU A 113 14.60 9.90 -13.38
C LEU A 113 15.65 9.25 -14.27
N ARG A 114 15.95 7.96 -14.04
CA ARG A 114 16.83 7.13 -14.88
C ARG A 114 16.33 5.69 -14.88
N LYS A 115 16.79 4.89 -15.82
CA LYS A 115 16.50 3.45 -15.84
C LYS A 115 16.96 2.80 -14.53
N CYS A 116 16.14 1.92 -13.98
CA CYS A 116 16.38 1.33 -12.65
C CYS A 116 17.53 0.32 -12.64
N ASP A 117 17.64 -0.52 -13.69
CA ASP A 117 18.73 -1.49 -13.92
C ASP A 117 19.14 -2.28 -12.65
N GLY A 118 18.15 -2.69 -11.83
CA GLY A 118 18.37 -3.40 -10.56
C GLY A 118 18.85 -2.53 -9.39
N GLN A 119 19.06 -1.23 -9.58
CA GLN A 119 19.54 -0.30 -8.55
C GLN A 119 18.42 0.48 -7.83
N GLY A 120 17.16 0.18 -8.17
CA GLY A 120 16.01 0.89 -7.65
C GLY A 120 15.74 2.25 -8.33
N ALA A 121 14.62 2.86 -7.96
CA ALA A 121 14.17 4.12 -8.54
C ALA A 121 14.94 5.32 -8.00
N VAL A 122 15.31 6.24 -8.87
CA VAL A 122 15.92 7.52 -8.52
C VAL A 122 14.86 8.61 -8.55
N VAL A 123 14.43 9.03 -7.38
CA VAL A 123 13.39 10.04 -7.18
C VAL A 123 14.01 11.39 -6.84
N HIS A 124 13.45 12.47 -7.37
CA HIS A 124 13.92 13.82 -7.03
C HIS A 124 13.76 14.11 -5.53
N ARG A 125 14.77 14.70 -4.88
CA ARG A 125 14.79 14.95 -3.43
C ARG A 125 13.56 15.72 -2.94
N GLN A 126 13.11 16.75 -3.66
CA GLN A 126 11.92 17.52 -3.28
C GLN A 126 10.65 16.66 -3.30
N ALA A 127 10.51 15.77 -4.28
CA ALA A 127 9.37 14.84 -4.34
C ALA A 127 9.39 13.83 -3.18
N VAL A 128 10.57 13.39 -2.74
CA VAL A 128 10.70 12.56 -1.52
C VAL A 128 10.19 13.32 -0.30
N LEU A 129 10.60 14.57 -0.11
CA LEU A 129 10.16 15.40 1.02
C LEU A 129 8.65 15.70 0.98
N LEU A 130 8.11 15.97 -0.21
CA LEU A 130 6.67 16.12 -0.40
C LEU A 130 5.94 14.82 -0.08
N GLY A 131 6.45 13.68 -0.55
CA GLY A 131 5.90 12.37 -0.25
C GLY A 131 5.83 12.09 1.25
N GLN A 132 6.87 12.39 2.01
CA GLN A 132 6.88 12.23 3.47
C GLN A 132 5.80 13.08 4.16
N ARG A 133 5.54 14.31 3.67
CA ARG A 133 4.47 15.16 4.20
C ARG A 133 3.10 14.56 3.94
N ILE A 134 2.84 14.12 2.72
CA ILE A 134 1.56 13.48 2.37
C ILE A 134 1.36 12.16 3.14
N GLU A 135 2.41 11.36 3.31
CA GLU A 135 2.34 10.13 4.11
C GLU A 135 1.93 10.43 5.56
N LYS A 136 2.45 11.50 6.15
CA LYS A 136 2.05 11.95 7.48
C LYS A 136 0.60 12.45 7.51
N GLU A 137 0.16 13.18 6.49
CA GLU A 137 -1.25 13.61 6.36
C GLU A 137 -2.19 12.40 6.26
N LEU A 138 -1.83 11.36 5.46
CA LEU A 138 -2.58 10.10 5.37
C LEU A 138 -2.68 9.38 6.72
N GLN A 139 -1.59 9.30 7.47
CA GLN A 139 -1.59 8.70 8.81
C GLN A 139 -2.48 9.48 9.79
N ASN A 140 -2.49 10.81 9.69
CA ASN A 140 -3.33 11.68 10.53
C ASN A 140 -4.83 11.58 10.19
N LEU A 141 -5.20 11.18 8.98
CA LEU A 141 -6.61 10.92 8.62
C LEU A 141 -7.19 9.74 9.42
N ASP A 142 -6.34 8.82 9.81
CA ASP A 142 -6.75 7.59 10.46
C ASP A 142 -5.89 7.25 11.70
N PRO A 143 -5.99 8.06 12.76
CA PRO A 143 -5.19 7.88 13.97
C PRO A 143 -5.45 6.56 14.71
N GLY A 144 -6.60 5.93 14.46
CA GLY A 144 -6.95 4.60 14.96
C GLY A 144 -6.51 3.45 14.04
N GLY A 145 -5.94 3.75 12.88
CA GLY A 145 -5.45 2.75 11.94
C GLY A 145 -4.02 2.28 12.25
N CYS A 146 -3.55 1.40 11.41
CA CYS A 146 -2.16 0.96 11.37
C CYS A 146 -1.62 1.05 9.96
N SER A 147 -0.31 0.91 9.81
CA SER A 147 0.34 0.85 8.50
C SER A 147 1.44 -0.22 8.51
N GLY A 148 1.71 -0.76 7.35
CA GLY A 148 2.70 -1.82 7.18
C GLY A 148 2.75 -2.31 5.74
N HIS A 149 3.43 -3.44 5.51
CA HIS A 149 3.47 -4.04 4.18
C HIS A 149 2.06 -4.42 3.71
N LEU A 150 1.72 -4.05 2.48
CA LEU A 150 0.38 -4.13 1.90
C LEU A 150 -0.30 -5.50 2.11
N SER A 151 0.41 -6.61 1.79
CA SER A 151 -0.16 -7.94 1.90
C SER A 151 -0.47 -8.34 3.34
N PHE A 152 0.24 -7.80 4.34
CA PHE A 152 -0.04 -8.03 5.75
C PHE A 152 -1.22 -7.17 6.24
N ILE A 153 -1.29 -5.91 5.83
CA ILE A 153 -2.42 -5.04 6.20
C ILE A 153 -3.74 -5.57 5.61
N LEU A 154 -3.73 -6.02 4.35
CA LEU A 154 -4.87 -6.69 3.75
C LEU A 154 -5.28 -7.94 4.54
N HIS A 155 -4.30 -8.79 4.90
CA HIS A 155 -4.56 -9.98 5.70
C HIS A 155 -5.10 -9.66 7.09
N LEU A 156 -4.62 -8.60 7.72
CA LEU A 156 -5.14 -8.14 9.01
C LEU A 156 -6.62 -7.75 8.91
N LEU A 157 -7.01 -7.05 7.84
CA LEU A 157 -8.41 -6.67 7.58
C LEU A 157 -9.33 -7.84 7.21
N GLU A 158 -8.78 -8.98 6.78
CA GLU A 158 -9.55 -10.23 6.61
C GLU A 158 -9.96 -10.83 7.96
N LYS A 159 -9.28 -10.45 9.06
CA LYS A 159 -9.61 -10.94 10.41
C LYS A 159 -10.81 -10.18 10.96
N GLU A 160 -11.96 -10.87 10.98
CA GLU A 160 -13.25 -10.29 11.38
C GLU A 160 -13.20 -9.52 12.73
N PRO A 161 -12.56 -10.03 13.80
CA PRO A 161 -12.47 -9.29 15.06
C PRO A 161 -11.76 -7.94 14.92
N PHE A 162 -10.65 -7.89 14.17
CA PHE A 162 -9.94 -6.64 13.89
C PHE A 162 -10.78 -5.71 13.03
N ARG A 163 -11.26 -6.19 11.88
CA ARG A 163 -12.04 -5.39 10.95
C ARG A 163 -13.25 -4.75 11.62
N ARG A 164 -13.99 -5.53 12.41
CA ARG A 164 -15.17 -5.04 13.12
C ARG A 164 -14.83 -3.97 14.15
N SER A 165 -13.81 -4.18 14.99
CA SER A 165 -13.39 -3.21 16.00
C SER A 165 -12.83 -1.94 15.38
N TYR A 166 -12.05 -2.07 14.31
CA TYR A 166 -11.54 -0.93 13.55
C TYR A 166 -12.68 -0.09 12.95
N LEU A 167 -13.62 -0.71 12.22
CA LEU A 167 -14.74 0.01 11.61
C LEU A 167 -15.67 0.68 12.63
N LYS A 168 -15.77 0.13 13.84
CA LYS A 168 -16.51 0.73 14.96
C LYS A 168 -15.73 1.82 15.69
N GLY A 169 -14.47 2.05 15.37
CA GLY A 169 -13.59 2.98 16.08
C GLY A 169 -13.31 2.54 17.54
N SER A 170 -13.57 1.28 17.87
CA SER A 170 -13.35 0.72 19.21
C SER A 170 -12.01 0.00 19.37
N TRP A 171 -11.25 -0.10 18.27
CA TRP A 171 -9.94 -0.73 18.29
C TRP A 171 -8.91 0.16 18.99
N LYS A 172 -8.09 -0.45 19.84
CA LYS A 172 -7.00 0.22 20.56
C LYS A 172 -5.66 -0.32 20.08
N VAL A 173 -4.65 0.56 20.03
CA VAL A 173 -3.28 0.18 19.61
C VAL A 173 -2.72 -0.93 20.49
N ASP A 174 -3.10 -0.98 21.77
CA ASP A 174 -2.65 -2.03 22.70
C ASP A 174 -3.20 -3.42 22.32
N ASP A 175 -4.42 -3.49 21.74
CA ASP A 175 -5.01 -4.74 21.24
C ASP A 175 -4.29 -5.28 20.00
N PHE A 176 -3.52 -4.43 19.31
CA PHE A 176 -2.81 -4.77 18.09
C PHE A 176 -1.81 -5.91 18.29
N TRP A 177 -1.04 -5.87 19.35
CA TRP A 177 -0.03 -6.89 19.62
C TRP A 177 -0.64 -8.25 19.95
N ASP A 178 -1.81 -8.27 20.58
CA ASP A 178 -2.54 -9.51 20.84
C ASP A 178 -3.06 -10.13 19.54
N ILE A 179 -3.53 -9.29 18.61
CA ILE A 179 -3.94 -9.73 17.26
C ILE A 179 -2.74 -10.22 16.47
N VAL A 180 -1.64 -9.46 16.46
CA VAL A 180 -0.40 -9.84 15.78
C VAL A 180 0.11 -11.19 16.27
N LYS A 181 0.18 -11.39 17.58
CA LYS A 181 0.60 -12.66 18.19
C LYS A 181 -0.38 -13.79 17.89
N ARG A 182 -1.68 -13.54 18.06
CA ARG A 182 -2.74 -14.55 17.85
C ARG A 182 -2.78 -15.08 16.44
N TYR A 183 -2.52 -14.24 15.45
CA TYR A 183 -2.61 -14.60 14.04
C TYR A 183 -1.24 -14.76 13.36
N GLY A 184 -0.15 -14.68 14.11
CA GLY A 184 1.21 -14.81 13.58
C GLY A 184 1.54 -13.76 12.50
N LEU A 185 1.04 -12.53 12.64
CA LEU A 185 1.21 -11.50 11.63
C LEU A 185 2.59 -10.85 11.76
N ALA A 186 3.37 -10.86 10.69
CA ALA A 186 4.54 -10.00 10.61
C ALA A 186 4.09 -8.58 10.22
N VAL A 187 4.20 -7.64 11.13
CA VAL A 187 3.84 -6.24 10.90
C VAL A 187 5.06 -5.37 11.20
N HIS A 188 5.46 -4.57 10.22
CA HIS A 188 6.40 -3.51 10.49
C HIS A 188 5.63 -2.34 11.12
N LYS A 189 5.93 -2.07 12.40
CA LYS A 189 5.39 -0.90 13.09
C LYS A 189 5.94 0.34 12.39
N VAL A 190 5.08 1.11 11.75
CA VAL A 190 5.43 2.49 11.42
C VAL A 190 5.45 3.25 12.75
N GLY A 191 6.62 3.78 13.08
CA GLY A 191 6.81 4.48 14.33
C GLY A 191 5.84 5.64 14.52
N LYS A 192 5.61 5.94 15.81
CA LYS A 192 4.90 7.15 16.23
C LYS A 192 5.56 8.40 15.63
#